data_76009cf2e3ac13b9b39367bf36c9aee4
#
_entry.id   76009cf2e3ac13b9b39367bf36c9aee4
#
_cell.length_a   1.000
_cell.length_b   1.000
_cell.length_c   1.000
_cell.angle_alpha   90.00
_cell.angle_beta   90.00
_cell.angle_gamma   90.00
#
_symmetry.space_group_name_H-M   'P 1'
#
loop_
_entity.id
_entity.type
_entity.pdbx_description
1 polymer ?
#
loop_
_entity_poly.entity_id
_entity_poly.type
_entity_poly.pdbx_seq_one_letter_code
_entity_poly.pdbx_strand_id
1 'polypeptide(L)'
;MAKRKQEEAPKGSPAWMATFSDLMNLLLCFFVLLFSMSSVDTAKFNEMAQSFASTFNVFKAGGAFFGEGNLVANGATQLNNLDEHKATMGEQSESTEDFENIYENSGDTEKLQEYYENKISELVGTIKDLEQKEEYEEEQRQEAASSVYDEITDLAGRYNLEQYVEFGMDKAYNYVKIDVKGSVLFVSNSAEIKEEAKAILLKIGDILKAYDGYGIEIIGHTDNVPIKSGPYKDNDYLSAARAIETAQYLIEKKNLDASKVAFSGKGEREPVDTNTTADGRARNRRIEFRIYMPAK
;
A
#
# COMPACT_ATOMS: atom_id res chain seq x y z
N MET A 1 0.06 90.76 -18.83
CA MET A 1 0.99 89.63 -18.59
C MET A 1 0.23 88.32 -18.58
N ALA A 2 0.30 87.55 -19.64
CA ALA A 2 -0.44 86.28 -19.77
C ALA A 2 0.40 85.15 -19.09
N LYS A 3 -0.22 84.46 -18.10
CA LYS A 3 0.37 83.32 -17.41
C LYS A 3 0.34 82.09 -18.37
N ARG A 4 1.51 81.61 -18.76
CA ARG A 4 1.70 80.36 -19.50
C ARG A 4 1.21 79.18 -18.65
N LYS A 5 0.27 78.39 -19.12
CA LYS A 5 -0.18 77.15 -18.55
C LYS A 5 0.97 76.14 -18.69
N GLN A 6 1.45 75.57 -17.58
CA GLN A 6 2.39 74.45 -17.58
C GLN A 6 1.62 73.20 -18.07
N GLU A 7 2.11 72.58 -19.13
CA GLU A 7 1.66 71.22 -19.55
C GLU A 7 2.09 70.21 -18.50
N GLU A 8 1.12 69.51 -17.97
CA GLU A 8 1.40 68.35 -17.08
C GLU A 8 2.11 67.27 -17.87
N ALA A 9 3.20 66.71 -17.30
CA ALA A 9 3.95 65.62 -17.86
C ALA A 9 3.05 64.39 -17.98
N PRO A 10 3.18 63.58 -19.04
CA PRO A 10 2.36 62.38 -19.23
C PRO A 10 2.49 61.44 -18.04
N LYS A 11 1.37 61.04 -17.45
CA LYS A 11 1.33 60.04 -16.36
C LYS A 11 1.99 58.76 -16.81
N GLY A 12 3.04 58.35 -16.17
CA GLY A 12 3.71 57.10 -16.42
C GLY A 12 2.73 55.90 -16.32
N SER A 13 3.00 54.85 -17.04
CA SER A 13 2.20 53.61 -17.02
C SER A 13 2.02 53.10 -15.56
N PRO A 14 0.84 52.57 -15.22
CA PRO A 14 0.57 52.05 -13.87
C PRO A 14 1.61 50.97 -13.48
N ALA A 15 2.07 50.95 -12.23
CA ALA A 15 3.10 50.02 -11.74
C ALA A 15 2.76 48.55 -11.96
N TRP A 16 1.47 48.18 -11.96
CA TRP A 16 1.02 46.79 -12.25
C TRP A 16 1.25 46.38 -13.70
N MET A 17 1.38 47.31 -14.65
CA MET A 17 1.62 47.03 -16.05
C MET A 17 3.03 46.45 -16.27
N ALA A 18 4.02 46.85 -15.45
CA ALA A 18 5.36 46.30 -15.49
C ALA A 18 5.37 44.79 -15.03
N THR A 19 4.68 44.49 -13.93
CA THR A 19 4.55 43.12 -13.41
C THR A 19 3.73 42.22 -14.35
N PHE A 20 2.68 42.77 -14.99
CA PHE A 20 1.89 42.06 -15.99
C PHE A 20 2.72 41.76 -17.24
N SER A 21 3.50 42.72 -17.73
CA SER A 21 4.40 42.50 -18.88
C SER A 21 5.48 41.47 -18.60
N ASP A 22 6.01 41.41 -17.39
CA ASP A 22 7.01 40.43 -16.98
C ASP A 22 6.41 39.00 -16.93
N LEU A 23 5.22 38.87 -16.36
CA LEU A 23 4.46 37.60 -16.36
C LEU A 23 4.14 37.12 -17.77
N MET A 24 3.68 38.02 -18.65
CA MET A 24 3.37 37.69 -20.05
C MET A 24 4.64 37.28 -20.83
N ASN A 25 5.78 37.93 -20.53
CA ASN A 25 7.06 37.60 -21.16
C ASN A 25 7.57 36.21 -20.71
N LEU A 26 7.44 35.89 -19.41
CA LEU A 26 7.76 34.57 -18.88
C LEU A 26 6.85 33.47 -19.49
N LEU A 27 5.53 33.76 -19.62
CA LEU A 27 4.59 32.86 -20.24
C LEU A 27 4.90 32.62 -21.74
N LEU A 28 5.26 33.70 -22.47
CA LEU A 28 5.68 33.61 -23.86
C LEU A 28 6.97 32.78 -24.03
N CYS A 29 7.99 33.03 -23.19
CA CYS A 29 9.20 32.25 -23.16
C CYS A 29 8.93 30.76 -22.90
N PHE A 30 8.03 30.47 -21.98
CA PHE A 30 7.61 29.10 -21.68
C PHE A 30 6.95 28.41 -22.87
N PHE A 31 6.02 29.08 -23.55
CA PHE A 31 5.42 28.54 -24.77
C PHE A 31 6.38 28.39 -25.93
N VAL A 32 7.34 29.32 -26.11
CA VAL A 32 8.38 29.18 -27.12
C VAL A 32 9.29 27.98 -26.84
N LEU A 33 9.63 27.74 -25.56
CA LEU A 33 10.39 26.55 -25.15
C LEU A 33 9.59 25.27 -25.40
N LEU A 34 8.28 25.23 -25.04
CA LEU A 34 7.44 24.08 -25.32
C LEU A 34 7.32 23.82 -26.82
N PHE A 35 7.16 24.86 -27.62
CA PHE A 35 7.07 24.73 -29.06
C PHE A 35 8.41 24.32 -29.70
N SER A 36 9.53 24.81 -29.17
CA SER A 36 10.88 24.38 -29.58
C SER A 36 11.16 22.90 -29.26
N MET A 37 10.56 22.37 -28.18
CA MET A 37 10.66 20.93 -27.83
C MET A 37 9.59 20.08 -28.54
N SER A 38 8.57 20.71 -29.17
CA SER A 38 7.51 20.01 -29.88
C SER A 38 7.93 19.42 -31.22
N SER A 39 9.05 19.88 -31.78
CA SER A 39 9.70 19.21 -32.91
C SER A 39 10.62 18.12 -32.39
N VAL A 40 10.07 17.12 -31.70
CA VAL A 40 10.81 15.89 -31.36
C VAL A 40 11.10 15.19 -32.67
N ASP A 41 12.38 15.20 -33.06
CA ASP A 41 12.90 14.40 -34.16
C ASP A 41 12.53 12.93 -33.82
N THR A 42 11.59 12.35 -34.55
CA THR A 42 11.10 10.98 -34.32
C THR A 42 12.24 9.97 -34.33
N ALA A 43 13.34 10.24 -35.06
CA ALA A 43 14.54 9.42 -35.03
C ALA A 43 15.23 9.45 -33.64
N LYS A 44 15.36 10.61 -33.00
CA LYS A 44 15.95 10.74 -31.66
C LYS A 44 15.05 10.21 -30.57
N PHE A 45 13.72 10.30 -30.74
CA PHE A 45 12.78 9.68 -29.81
C PHE A 45 12.89 8.15 -29.86
N ASN A 46 13.01 7.58 -31.06
CA ASN A 46 13.21 6.14 -31.26
C ASN A 46 14.56 5.66 -30.70
N GLU A 47 15.65 6.43 -30.89
CA GLU A 47 16.94 6.12 -30.25
C GLU A 47 16.88 6.16 -28.72
N MET A 48 16.19 7.15 -28.14
CA MET A 48 15.95 7.19 -26.69
C MET A 48 15.07 6.04 -26.21
N ALA A 49 13.99 5.73 -26.92
CA ALA A 49 13.11 4.60 -26.59
C ALA A 49 13.85 3.26 -26.69
N GLN A 50 14.70 3.05 -27.68
CA GLN A 50 15.57 1.87 -27.80
C GLN A 50 16.64 1.84 -26.69
N SER A 51 17.21 2.97 -26.32
CA SER A 51 18.17 3.07 -25.21
C SER A 51 17.50 2.77 -23.87
N PHE A 52 16.27 3.23 -23.65
CA PHE A 52 15.47 2.87 -22.49
C PHE A 52 15.11 1.38 -22.49
N ALA A 53 14.63 0.83 -23.60
CA ALA A 53 14.30 -0.58 -23.73
C ALA A 53 15.53 -1.48 -23.51
N SER A 54 16.72 -1.11 -24.00
CA SER A 54 17.96 -1.83 -23.75
C SER A 54 18.42 -1.73 -22.30
N THR A 55 18.20 -0.60 -21.64
CA THR A 55 18.53 -0.38 -20.22
C THR A 55 17.60 -1.18 -19.30
N PHE A 56 16.32 -1.29 -19.64
CA PHE A 56 15.38 -2.15 -18.90
C PHE A 56 15.57 -3.65 -19.23
N ASN A 57 16.12 -4.03 -20.38
CA ASN A 57 16.51 -5.40 -20.68
C ASN A 57 17.69 -5.91 -19.83
N VAL A 58 18.46 -5.03 -19.19
CA VAL A 58 19.48 -5.41 -18.21
C VAL A 58 18.86 -6.11 -17.00
N PHE A 59 17.57 -5.87 -16.69
CA PHE A 59 16.84 -6.62 -15.68
C PHE A 59 16.47 -8.06 -16.11
N LYS A 60 16.50 -8.41 -17.40
CA LYS A 60 16.36 -9.80 -17.87
C LYS A 60 17.58 -10.68 -17.54
N ALA A 61 18.75 -10.08 -17.31
CA ALA A 61 19.98 -10.78 -16.91
C ALA A 61 20.18 -10.83 -15.38
N GLY A 62 19.30 -10.22 -14.59
CA GLY A 62 19.38 -10.11 -13.12
C GLY A 62 19.05 -11.37 -12.34
N GLY A 63 18.76 -12.50 -13.00
CA GLY A 63 18.54 -13.79 -12.33
C GLY A 63 19.80 -14.46 -11.78
N ALA A 64 20.99 -13.92 -12.03
CA ALA A 64 22.27 -14.56 -11.67
C ALA A 64 23.13 -13.79 -10.64
N PHE A 65 22.69 -12.64 -10.14
CA PHE A 65 23.53 -11.80 -9.26
C PHE A 65 23.13 -11.77 -7.77
N PHE A 66 22.06 -12.43 -7.38
CA PHE A 66 21.73 -12.61 -5.96
C PHE A 66 21.99 -14.08 -5.59
N GLY A 67 23.24 -14.35 -5.18
CA GLY A 67 23.62 -15.58 -4.51
C GLY A 67 22.76 -15.78 -3.25
N GLU A 68 22.64 -17.07 -2.88
CA GLU A 68 21.92 -17.61 -1.74
C GLU A 68 21.96 -16.72 -0.48
N GLY A 69 20.94 -15.87 -0.32
CA GLY A 69 20.65 -15.13 0.88
C GLY A 69 19.17 -15.31 1.19
N ASN A 70 18.86 -15.90 2.33
CA ASN A 70 17.54 -16.08 2.87
C ASN A 70 16.73 -14.78 2.77
N LEU A 71 15.86 -14.66 1.77
CA LEU A 71 14.88 -13.59 1.65
C LEU A 71 13.74 -13.88 2.63
N VAL A 72 13.61 -12.96 3.57
CA VAL A 72 12.55 -12.89 4.58
C VAL A 72 11.17 -13.11 3.95
N ALA A 73 10.43 -14.08 4.49
CA ALA A 73 9.22 -14.69 3.93
C ALA A 73 7.98 -13.79 3.75
N ASN A 74 8.09 -12.46 3.86
CA ASN A 74 6.95 -11.53 3.73
C ASN A 74 6.84 -10.82 2.36
N GLY A 75 7.72 -11.14 1.40
CA GLY A 75 7.67 -10.57 0.05
C GLY A 75 7.25 -11.56 -1.05
N ALA A 76 7.12 -12.84 -0.73
CA ALA A 76 6.98 -13.90 -1.74
C ALA A 76 5.59 -13.96 -2.42
N THR A 77 4.54 -13.52 -1.76
CA THR A 77 3.17 -13.56 -2.32
C THR A 77 2.91 -12.49 -3.38
N GLN A 78 3.58 -11.34 -3.30
CA GLN A 78 3.49 -10.32 -4.36
C GLN A 78 4.36 -10.64 -5.58
N LEU A 79 5.41 -11.48 -5.42
CA LEU A 79 6.28 -11.89 -6.52
C LEU A 79 5.69 -13.00 -7.39
N ASN A 80 4.82 -13.85 -6.86
CA ASN A 80 4.15 -14.89 -7.65
C ASN A 80 3.19 -14.31 -8.69
N ASN A 81 2.52 -13.18 -8.38
CA ASN A 81 1.71 -12.47 -9.36
C ASN A 81 2.56 -11.78 -10.44
N LEU A 82 3.82 -11.45 -10.14
CA LEU A 82 4.73 -10.85 -11.11
C LEU A 82 5.25 -11.86 -12.15
N ASP A 83 5.35 -13.14 -11.80
CA ASP A 83 5.78 -14.18 -12.73
C ASP A 83 4.66 -14.57 -13.71
N GLU A 84 3.39 -14.49 -13.31
CA GLU A 84 2.25 -14.67 -14.20
C GLU A 84 2.13 -13.48 -15.19
N HIS A 85 2.41 -12.24 -14.73
CA HIS A 85 2.52 -11.08 -15.62
C HIS A 85 3.78 -11.10 -16.51
N LYS A 86 4.88 -11.74 -16.09
CA LYS A 86 6.06 -11.94 -16.93
C LYS A 86 5.84 -12.95 -18.04
N ALA A 87 5.00 -13.98 -17.82
CA ALA A 87 4.62 -14.93 -18.86
C ALA A 87 3.84 -14.24 -19.98
N THR A 88 2.90 -13.36 -19.64
CA THR A 88 2.15 -12.57 -20.63
C THR A 88 2.98 -11.46 -21.30
N MET A 89 3.97 -10.87 -20.61
CA MET A 89 4.93 -9.94 -21.24
C MET A 89 5.95 -10.64 -22.13
N GLY A 90 6.21 -11.94 -21.94
CA GLY A 90 7.11 -12.74 -22.79
C GLY A 90 6.52 -13.06 -24.15
N GLU A 91 5.20 -13.22 -24.26
CA GLU A 91 4.48 -13.41 -25.52
C GLU A 91 4.40 -12.13 -26.37
N GLN A 92 4.56 -10.94 -25.77
CA GLN A 92 4.64 -9.67 -26.52
C GLN A 92 5.93 -9.46 -27.30
N SER A 93 6.92 -10.35 -27.19
CA SER A 93 8.14 -10.24 -28.02
C SER A 93 7.93 -10.72 -29.45
N GLU A 94 6.88 -11.49 -29.75
CA GLU A 94 6.48 -11.82 -31.14
C GLU A 94 5.87 -10.61 -31.87
N SER A 95 5.28 -9.66 -31.14
CA SER A 95 4.67 -8.47 -31.73
C SER A 95 5.68 -7.45 -32.30
N THR A 96 6.95 -7.53 -31.92
CA THR A 96 8.00 -6.63 -32.46
C THR A 96 8.49 -7.07 -33.85
N GLU A 97 8.48 -8.36 -34.15
CA GLU A 97 8.81 -8.85 -35.50
C GLU A 97 7.69 -8.53 -36.52
N ASP A 98 6.44 -8.59 -36.08
CA ASP A 98 5.30 -8.17 -36.89
C ASP A 98 5.31 -6.67 -37.16
N PHE A 99 5.74 -5.86 -36.19
CA PHE A 99 5.85 -4.42 -36.32
C PHE A 99 6.93 -3.99 -37.34
N GLU A 100 8.13 -4.60 -37.29
CA GLU A 100 9.21 -4.32 -38.26
C GLU A 100 8.81 -4.74 -39.68
N ASN A 101 8.14 -5.88 -39.83
CA ASN A 101 7.65 -6.34 -41.13
C ASN A 101 6.56 -5.45 -41.75
N ILE A 102 5.69 -4.85 -40.94
CA ILE A 102 4.65 -3.93 -41.39
C ILE A 102 5.26 -2.58 -41.77
N TYR A 103 6.27 -2.12 -41.00
CA TYR A 103 6.93 -0.83 -41.24
C TYR A 103 7.85 -0.84 -42.48
N GLU A 104 8.55 -1.96 -42.74
CA GLU A 104 9.43 -2.08 -43.92
C GLU A 104 8.68 -2.31 -45.23
N ASN A 105 7.48 -2.93 -45.20
CA ASN A 105 6.77 -3.36 -46.41
C ASN A 105 5.59 -2.46 -46.83
N SER A 106 5.16 -1.50 -46.04
CA SER A 106 4.02 -0.66 -46.45
C SER A 106 4.24 0.81 -46.13
N GLY A 107 4.45 1.59 -47.18
CA GLY A 107 4.18 3.04 -47.16
C GLY A 107 2.67 3.35 -47.03
N ASP A 108 1.90 2.45 -46.49
CA ASP A 108 0.45 2.44 -46.45
C ASP A 108 -0.02 2.77 -45.03
N THR A 109 -0.26 4.06 -44.77
CA THR A 109 -0.69 4.60 -43.49
C THR A 109 -2.03 4.00 -43.01
N GLU A 110 -2.89 3.50 -43.92
CA GLU A 110 -4.17 2.91 -43.60
C GLU A 110 -3.99 1.55 -42.89
N LYS A 111 -3.07 0.69 -43.34
CA LYS A 111 -2.77 -0.58 -42.69
C LYS A 111 -2.15 -0.44 -41.30
N LEU A 112 -1.33 0.58 -41.14
CA LEU A 112 -0.72 0.89 -39.85
C LEU A 112 -1.79 1.38 -38.84
N GLN A 113 -2.73 2.18 -39.31
CA GLN A 113 -3.84 2.66 -38.50
C GLN A 113 -4.76 1.50 -38.09
N GLU A 114 -5.11 0.60 -39.01
CA GLU A 114 -5.91 -0.59 -38.74
C GLU A 114 -5.23 -1.52 -37.71
N TYR A 115 -3.92 -1.70 -37.81
CA TYR A 115 -3.13 -2.47 -36.84
C TYR A 115 -3.22 -1.87 -35.44
N TYR A 116 -3.05 -0.55 -35.30
CA TYR A 116 -3.15 0.11 -34.01
C TYR A 116 -4.57 0.09 -33.44
N GLU A 117 -5.59 0.27 -34.25
CA GLU A 117 -6.99 0.19 -33.82
C GLU A 117 -7.32 -1.21 -33.27
N ASN A 118 -6.87 -2.27 -33.98
CA ASN A 118 -7.03 -3.65 -33.53
C ASN A 118 -6.27 -3.91 -32.21
N LYS A 119 -5.02 -3.43 -32.09
CA LYS A 119 -4.21 -3.60 -30.88
C LYS A 119 -4.77 -2.85 -29.68
N ILE A 120 -5.27 -1.64 -29.90
CA ILE A 120 -5.99 -0.87 -28.85
C ILE A 120 -7.26 -1.60 -28.42
N SER A 121 -8.03 -2.14 -29.36
CA SER A 121 -9.25 -2.88 -29.07
C SER A 121 -8.97 -4.14 -28.22
N GLU A 122 -7.91 -4.89 -28.57
CA GLU A 122 -7.44 -6.05 -27.82
C GLU A 122 -7.01 -5.66 -26.39
N LEU A 123 -6.21 -4.60 -26.24
CA LEU A 123 -5.77 -4.13 -24.94
C LEU A 123 -6.93 -3.64 -24.08
N VAL A 124 -7.87 -2.92 -24.66
CA VAL A 124 -9.09 -2.47 -23.95
C VAL A 124 -9.94 -3.67 -23.51
N GLY A 125 -10.03 -4.71 -24.32
CA GLY A 125 -10.67 -5.97 -23.96
C GLY A 125 -10.00 -6.62 -22.76
N THR A 126 -8.68 -6.76 -22.81
CA THR A 126 -7.89 -7.35 -21.71
C THR A 126 -8.01 -6.55 -20.41
N ILE A 127 -7.96 -5.22 -20.48
CA ILE A 127 -8.15 -4.35 -19.31
C ILE A 127 -9.53 -4.59 -18.69
N LYS A 128 -10.57 -4.64 -19.50
CA LYS A 128 -11.94 -4.87 -19.02
C LYS A 128 -12.11 -6.25 -18.37
N ASP A 129 -11.48 -7.28 -18.93
CA ASP A 129 -11.51 -8.62 -18.35
C ASP A 129 -10.76 -8.67 -16.99
N LEU A 130 -9.62 -7.94 -16.88
CA LEU A 130 -8.89 -7.82 -15.64
C LEU A 130 -9.68 -7.04 -14.57
N GLU A 131 -10.33 -5.94 -14.95
CA GLU A 131 -11.19 -5.15 -14.05
C GLU A 131 -12.36 -6.01 -13.52
N GLN A 132 -13.02 -6.77 -14.39
CA GLN A 132 -14.11 -7.67 -13.98
C GLN A 132 -13.62 -8.80 -13.05
N LYS A 133 -12.43 -9.33 -13.31
CA LYS A 133 -11.82 -10.35 -12.45
C LYS A 133 -11.49 -9.76 -11.07
N GLU A 134 -10.92 -8.56 -11.03
CA GLU A 134 -10.58 -7.87 -9.80
C GLU A 134 -11.83 -7.55 -8.96
N GLU A 135 -12.89 -7.03 -9.60
CA GLU A 135 -14.19 -6.77 -8.96
C GLU A 135 -14.78 -8.06 -8.36
N TYR A 136 -14.78 -9.15 -9.12
CA TYR A 136 -15.27 -10.45 -8.64
C TYR A 136 -14.45 -10.99 -7.45
N GLU A 137 -13.11 -10.85 -7.51
CA GLU A 137 -12.24 -11.25 -6.41
C GLU A 137 -12.45 -10.39 -5.15
N GLU A 138 -12.71 -9.09 -5.33
CA GLU A 138 -13.03 -8.19 -4.22
C GLU A 138 -14.36 -8.55 -3.57
N GLU A 139 -15.42 -8.81 -4.35
CA GLU A 139 -16.71 -9.28 -3.84
C GLU A 139 -16.56 -10.57 -3.03
N GLN A 140 -15.78 -11.55 -3.53
CA GLN A 140 -15.53 -12.81 -2.84
C GLN A 140 -14.75 -12.61 -1.53
N ARG A 141 -13.76 -11.69 -1.51
CA ARG A 141 -13.05 -11.34 -0.28
C ARG A 141 -13.97 -10.64 0.72
N GLN A 142 -14.82 -9.73 0.25
CA GLN A 142 -15.80 -9.05 1.10
C GLN A 142 -16.78 -10.03 1.74
N GLU A 143 -17.33 -10.96 0.97
CA GLU A 143 -18.25 -11.97 1.47
C GLU A 143 -17.59 -12.87 2.51
N ALA A 144 -16.39 -13.36 2.22
CA ALA A 144 -15.61 -14.19 3.13
C ALA A 144 -15.26 -13.45 4.43
N ALA A 145 -14.77 -12.20 4.33
CA ALA A 145 -14.43 -11.39 5.48
C ALA A 145 -15.67 -11.05 6.34
N SER A 146 -16.81 -10.76 5.71
CA SER A 146 -18.07 -10.49 6.41
C SER A 146 -18.55 -11.73 7.18
N SER A 147 -18.49 -12.91 6.55
CA SER A 147 -18.84 -14.17 7.22
C SER A 147 -17.95 -14.45 8.43
N VAL A 148 -16.64 -14.26 8.30
CA VAL A 148 -15.68 -14.42 9.41
C VAL A 148 -15.91 -13.39 10.49
N TYR A 149 -16.19 -12.13 10.13
CA TYR A 149 -16.50 -11.07 11.10
C TYR A 149 -17.73 -11.39 11.95
N ASP A 150 -18.81 -11.83 11.32
CA ASP A 150 -20.06 -12.16 12.00
C ASP A 150 -19.86 -13.37 12.94
N GLU A 151 -19.16 -14.40 12.48
CA GLU A 151 -18.86 -15.59 13.28
C GLU A 151 -17.97 -15.27 14.50
N ILE A 152 -16.93 -14.46 14.32
CA ILE A 152 -16.04 -14.02 15.41
C ILE A 152 -16.81 -13.19 16.43
N THR A 153 -17.69 -12.30 15.97
CA THR A 153 -18.49 -11.45 16.84
C THR A 153 -19.48 -12.29 17.65
N ASP A 154 -20.12 -13.28 17.04
CA ASP A 154 -21.02 -14.22 17.73
C ASP A 154 -20.27 -15.06 18.77
N LEU A 155 -19.10 -15.61 18.42
CA LEU A 155 -18.24 -16.34 19.36
C LEU A 155 -17.81 -15.46 20.54
N ALA A 156 -17.45 -14.21 20.27
CA ALA A 156 -17.07 -13.28 21.33
C ALA A 156 -18.22 -12.94 22.26
N GLY A 157 -19.45 -12.82 21.75
CA GLY A 157 -20.66 -12.69 22.55
C GLY A 157 -20.88 -13.89 23.45
N ARG A 158 -20.74 -15.11 22.92
CA ARG A 158 -20.87 -16.36 23.72
C ARG A 158 -19.81 -16.45 24.82
N TYR A 159 -18.61 -15.91 24.58
CA TYR A 159 -17.54 -15.88 25.59
C TYR A 159 -17.58 -14.68 26.53
N ASN A 160 -18.54 -13.75 26.37
CA ASN A 160 -18.65 -12.48 27.09
C ASN A 160 -17.36 -11.64 26.98
N LEU A 161 -16.81 -11.53 25.76
CA LEU A 161 -15.59 -10.76 25.46
C LEU A 161 -15.87 -9.32 25.02
N GLU A 162 -17.10 -8.96 24.67
CA GLU A 162 -17.49 -7.67 24.05
C GLU A 162 -17.00 -6.45 24.83
N GLN A 163 -16.92 -6.54 26.17
CA GLN A 163 -16.41 -5.44 26.97
C GLN A 163 -14.88 -5.23 26.90
N TYR A 164 -14.16 -6.22 26.43
CA TYR A 164 -12.69 -6.24 26.40
C TYR A 164 -12.10 -6.03 25.00
N VAL A 165 -12.88 -6.31 23.96
CA VAL A 165 -12.43 -6.35 22.57
C VAL A 165 -13.24 -5.41 21.67
N GLU A 166 -12.60 -4.91 20.63
CA GLU A 166 -13.23 -4.20 19.53
C GLU A 166 -12.95 -4.98 18.24
N PHE A 167 -13.94 -5.07 17.34
CA PHE A 167 -13.82 -5.79 16.08
C PHE A 167 -13.74 -4.82 14.91
N GLY A 168 -13.07 -5.23 13.84
CA GLY A 168 -13.00 -4.46 12.61
C GLY A 168 -12.61 -5.32 11.42
N MET A 169 -12.78 -4.77 10.24
CA MET A 169 -12.29 -5.35 8.98
C MET A 169 -11.36 -4.38 8.29
N ASP A 170 -10.42 -4.90 7.51
CA ASP A 170 -9.64 -4.12 6.57
C ASP A 170 -10.53 -3.52 5.47
N LYS A 171 -10.15 -2.35 4.94
CA LYS A 171 -10.90 -1.69 3.86
C LYS A 171 -10.92 -2.48 2.56
N ALA A 172 -9.87 -3.26 2.31
CA ALA A 172 -9.76 -4.15 1.16
C ALA A 172 -10.15 -5.60 1.48
N TYR A 173 -10.76 -5.83 2.65
CA TYR A 173 -11.24 -7.14 3.12
C TYR A 173 -10.15 -8.23 3.21
N ASN A 174 -8.89 -7.84 3.33
CA ASN A 174 -7.78 -8.78 3.42
C ASN A 174 -7.74 -9.53 4.76
N TYR A 175 -8.23 -8.89 5.82
CA TYR A 175 -8.28 -9.49 7.16
C TYR A 175 -9.43 -8.96 8.01
N VAL A 176 -9.83 -9.76 8.97
CA VAL A 176 -10.65 -9.37 10.12
C VAL A 176 -9.76 -9.20 11.33
N LYS A 177 -10.02 -8.19 12.17
CA LYS A 177 -9.20 -7.90 13.33
C LYS A 177 -10.00 -7.92 14.64
N ILE A 178 -9.30 -8.26 15.71
CA ILE A 178 -9.74 -8.19 17.10
C ILE A 178 -8.76 -7.31 17.85
N ASP A 179 -9.20 -6.16 18.32
CA ASP A 179 -8.41 -5.23 19.12
C ASP A 179 -8.68 -5.44 20.61
N VAL A 180 -7.63 -5.66 21.41
CA VAL A 180 -7.73 -5.84 22.88
C VAL A 180 -6.95 -4.74 23.57
N LYS A 181 -7.56 -4.04 24.53
CA LYS A 181 -6.90 -2.98 25.28
C LYS A 181 -5.69 -3.50 26.05
N GLY A 182 -4.53 -2.90 25.85
CA GLY A 182 -3.29 -3.32 26.50
C GLY A 182 -3.34 -3.23 28.03
N SER A 183 -4.13 -2.33 28.60
CA SER A 183 -4.35 -2.22 30.04
C SER A 183 -5.08 -3.41 30.63
N VAL A 184 -5.84 -4.14 29.84
CA VAL A 184 -6.48 -5.40 30.23
C VAL A 184 -5.44 -6.51 30.29
N LEU A 185 -4.54 -6.58 29.32
CA LEU A 185 -3.64 -7.72 29.12
C LEU A 185 -2.36 -7.64 29.95
N PHE A 186 -1.75 -6.44 30.09
CA PHE A 186 -0.39 -6.32 30.61
C PHE A 186 -0.27 -5.46 31.85
N VAL A 187 0.75 -5.76 32.63
CA VAL A 187 1.26 -4.86 33.67
C VAL A 187 1.79 -3.57 33.01
N SER A 188 1.66 -2.43 33.69
CA SER A 188 2.12 -1.15 33.15
C SER A 188 3.61 -1.18 32.83
N ASN A 189 4.02 -0.63 31.68
CA ASN A 189 5.40 -0.60 31.17
C ASN A 189 6.07 -2.00 31.08
N SER A 190 5.27 -3.05 30.99
CA SER A 190 5.74 -4.44 30.91
C SER A 190 5.05 -5.17 29.76
N ALA A 191 5.65 -6.27 29.30
CA ALA A 191 5.03 -7.27 28.44
C ALA A 191 4.52 -8.48 29.28
N GLU A 192 4.63 -8.43 30.59
CA GLU A 192 4.12 -9.47 31.46
C GLU A 192 2.58 -9.53 31.41
N ILE A 193 2.04 -10.68 31.04
CA ILE A 193 0.60 -10.94 30.94
C ILE A 193 0.05 -11.09 32.37
N LYS A 194 -0.97 -10.32 32.69
CA LYS A 194 -1.67 -10.40 33.98
C LYS A 194 -2.37 -11.74 34.16
N GLU A 195 -2.46 -12.25 35.38
CA GLU A 195 -3.13 -13.52 35.65
C GLU A 195 -4.61 -13.49 35.22
N GLU A 196 -5.32 -12.38 35.50
CA GLU A 196 -6.71 -12.19 35.07
C GLU A 196 -6.88 -12.12 33.56
N ALA A 197 -5.86 -11.68 32.84
CA ALA A 197 -5.88 -11.59 31.39
C ALA A 197 -5.73 -12.94 30.68
N LYS A 198 -5.13 -13.91 31.35
CA LYS A 198 -4.93 -15.26 30.79
C LYS A 198 -6.26 -15.91 30.39
N ALA A 199 -7.29 -15.75 31.20
CA ALA A 199 -8.63 -16.26 30.88
C ALA A 199 -9.23 -15.62 29.62
N ILE A 200 -9.01 -14.31 29.43
CA ILE A 200 -9.44 -13.57 28.23
C ILE A 200 -8.68 -14.07 27.01
N LEU A 201 -7.35 -14.16 27.12
CA LEU A 201 -6.49 -14.65 26.03
C LEU A 201 -6.82 -16.08 25.62
N LEU A 202 -7.16 -16.96 26.56
CA LEU A 202 -7.56 -18.32 26.23
C LEU A 202 -8.85 -18.36 25.40
N LYS A 203 -9.83 -17.50 25.69
CA LYS A 203 -11.07 -17.38 24.90
C LYS A 203 -10.79 -16.80 23.50
N ILE A 204 -9.92 -15.79 23.41
CA ILE A 204 -9.46 -15.26 22.11
C ILE A 204 -8.73 -16.36 21.35
N GLY A 205 -7.88 -17.13 22.03
CA GLY A 205 -7.20 -18.28 21.44
C GLY A 205 -8.13 -19.37 20.92
N ASP A 206 -9.32 -19.58 21.54
CA ASP A 206 -10.34 -20.48 21.02
C ASP A 206 -10.94 -19.96 19.72
N ILE A 207 -11.16 -18.65 19.63
CA ILE A 207 -11.59 -18.00 18.38
C ILE A 207 -10.50 -18.19 17.30
N LEU A 208 -9.24 -17.85 17.60
CA LEU A 208 -8.13 -17.98 16.65
C LEU A 208 -7.93 -19.43 16.21
N LYS A 209 -8.16 -20.41 17.09
CA LYS A 209 -8.05 -21.84 16.77
C LYS A 209 -9.08 -22.32 15.76
N ALA A 210 -10.28 -21.71 15.76
CA ALA A 210 -11.27 -22.00 14.73
C ALA A 210 -10.78 -21.61 13.32
N TYR A 211 -9.82 -20.69 13.23
CA TYR A 211 -9.20 -20.20 12.00
C TYR A 211 -7.73 -20.62 11.84
N ASP A 212 -7.31 -21.75 12.41
CA ASP A 212 -5.93 -22.26 12.37
C ASP A 212 -5.41 -22.54 10.93
N GLY A 213 -6.33 -22.65 9.96
CA GLY A 213 -6.02 -22.71 8.53
C GLY A 213 -5.61 -21.38 7.90
N TYR A 214 -5.89 -20.26 8.57
CA TYR A 214 -5.65 -18.90 8.10
C TYR A 214 -4.31 -18.35 8.61
N GLY A 215 -3.76 -17.33 7.94
CA GLY A 215 -2.65 -16.57 8.49
C GLY A 215 -3.14 -15.71 9.66
N ILE A 216 -2.44 -15.77 10.77
CA ILE A 216 -2.74 -14.97 11.97
C ILE A 216 -1.55 -14.04 12.22
N GLU A 217 -1.82 -12.75 12.44
CA GLU A 217 -0.79 -11.80 12.87
C GLU A 217 -1.20 -11.16 14.20
N ILE A 218 -0.27 -11.12 15.14
CA ILE A 218 -0.44 -10.49 16.47
C ILE A 218 0.43 -9.25 16.52
N ILE A 219 -0.19 -8.08 16.68
CA ILE A 219 0.49 -6.79 16.56
C ILE A 219 0.37 -6.03 17.86
N GLY A 220 1.51 -5.59 18.40
CA GLY A 220 1.56 -4.72 19.56
C GLY A 220 1.59 -3.24 19.16
N HIS A 221 0.78 -2.43 19.86
CA HIS A 221 0.75 -0.98 19.69
C HIS A 221 0.94 -0.27 21.04
N THR A 222 1.51 0.94 20.99
CA THR A 222 1.62 1.84 22.14
C THR A 222 0.96 3.19 21.83
N ASP A 223 0.84 4.02 22.84
CA ASP A 223 0.63 5.44 22.65
C ASP A 223 1.97 6.16 22.35
N ASN A 224 1.91 7.48 22.19
CA ASN A 224 3.09 8.32 21.89
C ASN A 224 3.85 8.76 23.15
N VAL A 225 3.52 8.26 24.34
CA VAL A 225 4.26 8.61 25.55
C VAL A 225 5.51 7.75 25.64
N PRO A 226 6.72 8.37 25.63
CA PRO A 226 7.96 7.61 25.70
C PRO A 226 8.08 6.83 27.01
N ILE A 227 8.57 5.61 26.95
CA ILE A 227 8.90 4.81 28.13
C ILE A 227 10.05 5.49 28.87
N LYS A 228 9.88 5.75 30.17
CA LYS A 228 10.91 6.38 31.00
C LYS A 228 11.65 5.39 31.91
N SER A 229 11.12 4.17 32.06
CA SER A 229 11.66 3.16 32.98
C SER A 229 11.21 1.77 32.56
N GLY A 230 12.00 0.76 32.86
CA GLY A 230 11.73 -0.63 32.55
C GLY A 230 12.83 -1.27 31.68
N PRO A 231 12.69 -2.54 31.31
CA PRO A 231 13.70 -3.28 30.56
C PRO A 231 13.72 -2.95 29.05
N TYR A 232 12.72 -2.20 28.56
CA TYR A 232 12.57 -1.91 27.13
C TYR A 232 13.18 -0.55 26.81
N LYS A 233 13.92 -0.48 25.70
CA LYS A 233 14.59 0.72 25.21
C LYS A 233 13.61 1.84 24.85
N ASP A 234 12.53 1.49 24.19
CA ASP A 234 11.52 2.41 23.67
C ASP A 234 10.17 1.69 23.41
N ASN A 235 9.20 2.42 22.89
CA ASN A 235 7.85 1.94 22.57
C ASN A 235 7.86 0.83 21.50
N ASP A 236 8.82 0.84 20.59
CA ASP A 236 8.94 -0.20 19.56
C ASP A 236 9.30 -1.55 20.20
N TYR A 237 10.30 -1.56 21.11
CA TYR A 237 10.68 -2.78 21.83
C TYR A 237 9.58 -3.27 22.76
N LEU A 238 8.87 -2.38 23.45
CA LEU A 238 7.75 -2.79 24.31
C LEU A 238 6.62 -3.39 23.51
N SER A 239 6.22 -2.77 22.39
CA SER A 239 5.14 -3.26 21.55
C SER A 239 5.46 -4.63 20.94
N ALA A 240 6.71 -4.80 20.44
CA ALA A 240 7.19 -6.08 19.93
C ALA A 240 7.22 -7.17 21.01
N ALA A 241 7.74 -6.86 22.21
CA ALA A 241 7.78 -7.80 23.32
C ALA A 241 6.38 -8.26 23.72
N ARG A 242 5.39 -7.36 23.78
CA ARG A 242 3.98 -7.69 24.07
C ARG A 242 3.39 -8.62 23.01
N ALA A 243 3.65 -8.37 21.73
CA ALA A 243 3.19 -9.24 20.66
C ALA A 243 3.81 -10.64 20.77
N ILE A 244 5.13 -10.71 21.02
CA ILE A 244 5.86 -11.99 21.20
C ILE A 244 5.28 -12.79 22.37
N GLU A 245 5.16 -12.19 23.57
CA GLU A 245 4.63 -12.86 24.75
C GLU A 245 3.20 -13.37 24.54
N THR A 246 2.36 -12.56 23.87
CA THR A 246 0.99 -12.96 23.54
C THR A 246 0.98 -14.13 22.57
N ALA A 247 1.79 -14.06 21.49
CA ALA A 247 1.89 -15.12 20.49
C ALA A 247 2.38 -16.44 21.10
N GLN A 248 3.47 -16.40 21.86
CA GLN A 248 4.02 -17.59 22.52
C GLN A 248 3.03 -18.21 23.49
N TYR A 249 2.35 -17.39 24.29
CA TYR A 249 1.31 -17.86 25.21
C TYR A 249 0.19 -18.60 24.49
N LEU A 250 -0.31 -18.05 23.38
CA LEU A 250 -1.40 -18.65 22.62
C LEU A 250 -0.95 -19.89 21.84
N ILE A 251 0.23 -19.88 21.24
CA ILE A 251 0.81 -21.06 20.57
C ILE A 251 0.91 -22.20 21.57
N GLU A 252 1.48 -21.96 22.76
CA GLU A 252 1.66 -22.98 23.78
C GLU A 252 0.33 -23.51 24.35
N LYS A 253 -0.59 -22.61 24.70
CA LYS A 253 -1.83 -22.97 25.42
C LYS A 253 -2.94 -23.46 24.51
N LYS A 254 -2.98 -23.03 23.24
CA LYS A 254 -4.02 -23.37 22.26
C LYS A 254 -3.53 -24.27 21.14
N ASN A 255 -2.23 -24.61 21.14
CA ASN A 255 -1.61 -25.43 20.11
C ASN A 255 -1.92 -24.87 18.69
N LEU A 256 -1.74 -23.54 18.53
CA LEU A 256 -1.82 -22.88 17.23
C LEU A 256 -0.63 -23.30 16.37
N ASP A 257 -0.81 -23.37 15.05
CA ASP A 257 0.29 -23.63 14.12
C ASP A 257 1.25 -22.43 14.08
N ALA A 258 2.42 -22.61 14.72
CA ALA A 258 3.43 -21.56 14.81
C ALA A 258 3.93 -21.08 13.43
N SER A 259 3.80 -21.88 12.37
CA SER A 259 4.19 -21.49 11.02
C SER A 259 3.23 -20.47 10.39
N LYS A 260 2.01 -20.35 10.92
CA LYS A 260 0.96 -19.45 10.47
C LYS A 260 0.74 -18.25 11.39
N VAL A 261 1.42 -18.21 12.54
CA VAL A 261 1.33 -17.10 13.49
C VAL A 261 2.53 -16.18 13.32
N ALA A 262 2.30 -15.00 12.76
CA ALA A 262 3.26 -13.90 12.73
C ALA A 262 3.03 -12.97 13.94
N PHE A 263 4.07 -12.23 14.33
CA PHE A 263 3.96 -11.21 15.36
C PHE A 263 4.87 -10.02 15.05
N SER A 264 4.40 -8.82 15.37
CA SER A 264 5.12 -7.57 15.12
C SER A 264 4.82 -6.50 16.17
N GLY A 265 5.74 -5.52 16.30
CA GLY A 265 5.53 -4.33 17.10
C GLY A 265 5.50 -3.08 16.22
N LYS A 266 4.47 -2.28 16.33
CA LYS A 266 4.29 -1.04 15.55
C LYS A 266 4.58 0.23 16.36
N GLY A 267 4.79 0.10 17.68
CA GLY A 267 4.95 1.27 18.55
C GLY A 267 3.76 2.20 18.43
N GLU A 268 4.02 3.49 18.24
CA GLU A 268 3.03 4.55 18.10
C GLU A 268 2.60 4.86 16.65
N ARG A 269 3.11 4.11 15.66
CA ARG A 269 3.01 4.45 14.22
C ARG A 269 1.63 4.26 13.61
N GLU A 270 0.81 3.38 14.17
CA GLU A 270 -0.54 3.09 13.66
C GLU A 270 -1.60 3.39 14.75
N PRO A 271 -1.85 4.68 15.07
CA PRO A 271 -2.83 5.04 16.08
C PRO A 271 -4.26 4.84 15.54
N VAL A 272 -5.14 4.30 16.38
CA VAL A 272 -6.58 4.18 16.09
C VAL A 272 -7.38 5.38 16.62
N ASP A 273 -6.76 6.18 17.49
CA ASP A 273 -7.34 7.40 18.05
C ASP A 273 -6.28 8.46 18.35
N THR A 274 -6.73 9.67 18.69
CA THR A 274 -5.83 10.77 19.03
C THR A 274 -5.00 10.50 20.26
N ASN A 275 -3.71 10.79 20.20
CA ASN A 275 -2.83 10.71 21.36
C ASN A 275 -2.93 11.93 22.30
N THR A 276 -3.74 12.94 21.98
CA THR A 276 -3.90 14.15 22.79
C THR A 276 -4.74 13.92 24.05
N THR A 277 -5.70 12.98 23.99
CA THR A 277 -6.57 12.63 25.12
C THR A 277 -6.08 11.36 25.86
N ALA A 278 -6.44 11.25 27.13
CA ALA A 278 -6.13 10.04 27.91
C ALA A 278 -6.83 8.78 27.35
N ASP A 279 -8.09 8.95 26.92
CA ASP A 279 -8.89 7.86 26.38
C ASP A 279 -8.38 7.42 25.00
N GLY A 280 -7.98 8.36 24.14
CA GLY A 280 -7.37 8.02 22.86
C GLY A 280 -6.05 7.27 23.03
N ARG A 281 -5.18 7.72 23.94
CA ARG A 281 -3.96 6.97 24.28
C ARG A 281 -4.28 5.57 24.82
N ALA A 282 -5.32 5.42 25.62
CA ALA A 282 -5.72 4.12 26.14
C ALA A 282 -6.18 3.17 25.03
N ARG A 283 -6.86 3.66 23.99
CA ARG A 283 -7.20 2.88 22.79
C ARG A 283 -5.99 2.54 21.94
N ASN A 284 -5.03 3.46 21.82
CA ASN A 284 -3.80 3.21 21.07
C ASN A 284 -2.95 2.11 21.71
N ARG A 285 -2.92 2.00 23.04
CA ARG A 285 -2.25 0.90 23.75
C ARG A 285 -3.09 -0.38 23.64
N ARG A 286 -2.88 -1.15 22.59
CA ARG A 286 -3.65 -2.37 22.29
C ARG A 286 -2.78 -3.51 21.75
N ILE A 287 -3.33 -4.70 21.76
CA ILE A 287 -2.90 -5.83 20.92
C ILE A 287 -3.98 -6.05 19.87
N GLU A 288 -3.57 -6.09 18.65
CA GLU A 288 -4.39 -6.35 17.48
C GLU A 288 -4.10 -7.75 16.95
N PHE A 289 -5.15 -8.57 16.81
CA PHE A 289 -5.08 -9.89 16.19
C PHE A 289 -5.72 -9.78 14.82
N ARG A 290 -4.99 -10.08 13.76
CA ARG A 290 -5.47 -10.13 12.38
C ARG A 290 -5.63 -11.57 11.95
N ILE A 291 -6.77 -11.90 11.36
CA ILE A 291 -7.04 -13.17 10.70
C ILE A 291 -7.14 -12.86 9.22
N TYR A 292 -6.13 -13.27 8.45
CA TYR A 292 -6.05 -12.99 7.02
C TYR A 292 -6.94 -13.91 6.22
N MET A 293 -7.72 -13.35 5.29
CA MET A 293 -8.49 -14.15 4.36
C MET A 293 -7.55 -14.96 3.47
N PRO A 294 -7.89 -16.23 3.14
CA PRO A 294 -7.05 -17.04 2.27
C PRO A 294 -6.94 -16.38 0.90
N ALA A 295 -5.72 -16.25 0.40
CA ALA A 295 -5.49 -15.95 -1.01
C ALA A 295 -5.99 -17.16 -1.82
N LYS A 296 -6.87 -16.91 -2.79
CA LYS A 296 -7.34 -17.96 -3.73
C LYS A 296 -6.31 -18.18 -4.82
#